data_77de1d2a00689bb9e827f0455a54c72e
#
_entry.id   77de1d2a00689bb9e827f0455a54c72e
#
_cell.length_a   1.000
_cell.length_b   1.000
_cell.length_c   1.000
_cell.angle_alpha   90.00
_cell.angle_beta   90.00
_cell.angle_gamma   90.00
#
_symmetry.space_group_name_H-M   'P 1'
#
loop_
_entity.id
_entity.type
_entity.pdbx_description
1 polymer ?
#
loop_
_entity_poly.entity_id
_entity_poly.type
_entity_poly.pdbx_seq_one_letter_code
_entity_poly.pdbx_strand_id
1 'polypeptide(L)'
;MRLTQENNLKTISTLLKVEHLSVQTKAQKVLLDDLNFHLSEGETLAIVGESGSGKSMSCLAIMGLLQEKLEITGQVWIGSQNMLELNERAQSNLRGRHIAMIFQEPATALNPLHRVEKIIGENLLLSGFSKLEVRQKIVELLKDVGIVEPEQILKRYQHELSGGQRQRVMIAMTLALRPKILIADEPTTALDVVLQIQILELLKSLQSKYGMALILISHDLNLIHRYAEKLIVLQSGRVVEQGELSQIFTSPKTAYTAQLLVHDFGSVEPKSAQQNVLSVQHLSVQFPIRKGILNRIQGYFTAIEDLSFDLALGESLGVVGESGAGKSSLALALVQLIQSKGQIVFLGQDLNQLQPKVLRLMRSDFQLVFQDPFGSLNPRMTVGQIIAEGLKLKAVNEKVIKQQVESVLVKVELAEDFQHRYPHELSGGQRQRVALARALAVQPKLLILDEPTSALDRTTQKAMIKLLRQLQQTEQLSYIFISHDLNIVKALCHKVMVLRHAKVVEYQETELLFSKPQTEYTRQLIKASL
;
A
#
# COMPACT_ATOMS: atom_id res chain seq x y z
N MET A 1 9.22 62.17 16.56
CA MET A 1 8.53 61.45 15.51
C MET A 1 8.86 59.97 15.67
N ARG A 2 8.07 59.23 16.46
CA ARG A 2 8.28 57.79 16.74
C ARG A 2 7.39 57.01 15.75
N LEU A 3 7.99 56.31 14.83
CA LEU A 3 7.30 55.36 13.96
C LEU A 3 7.01 54.09 14.77
N THR A 4 5.78 53.90 15.12
CA THR A 4 5.24 52.63 15.62
C THR A 4 5.23 51.64 14.47
N GLN A 5 6.12 50.63 14.53
CA GLN A 5 5.98 49.43 13.73
C GLN A 5 4.80 48.61 14.29
N GLU A 6 3.69 48.64 13.63
CA GLU A 6 2.61 47.67 13.81
C GLU A 6 3.09 46.31 13.32
N ASN A 7 3.42 45.46 14.27
CA ASN A 7 3.58 44.04 14.04
C ASN A 7 2.23 43.45 13.64
N ASN A 8 1.96 43.29 12.35
CA ASN A 8 0.90 42.45 11.82
C ASN A 8 1.18 40.97 12.17
N LEU A 9 0.95 40.58 13.41
CA LEU A 9 0.74 39.21 13.81
C LEU A 9 -0.58 38.77 13.15
N LYS A 10 -0.52 38.10 11.99
CA LYS A 10 -1.65 37.35 11.47
C LYS A 10 -2.13 36.44 12.58
N THR A 11 -3.28 36.75 13.16
CA THR A 11 -4.00 35.87 14.09
C THR A 11 -4.31 34.59 13.33
N ILE A 12 -3.50 33.54 13.56
CA ILE A 12 -3.70 32.22 12.94
C ILE A 12 -5.01 31.68 13.50
N SER A 13 -6.03 31.58 12.64
CA SER A 13 -7.35 31.09 13.06
C SER A 13 -7.32 29.57 13.21
N THR A 14 -7.66 29.06 14.39
CA THR A 14 -7.86 27.62 14.63
C THR A 14 -9.11 27.17 13.86
N LEU A 15 -8.94 26.23 12.93
CA LEU A 15 -10.02 25.65 12.12
C LEU A 15 -10.66 24.42 12.76
N LEU A 16 -9.84 23.59 13.41
CA LEU A 16 -10.25 22.38 14.10
C LEU A 16 -9.63 22.34 15.50
N LYS A 17 -10.45 22.02 16.51
CA LYS A 17 -10.00 21.76 17.87
C LYS A 17 -10.65 20.46 18.34
N VAL A 18 -9.84 19.53 18.78
CA VAL A 18 -10.26 18.23 19.31
C VAL A 18 -9.85 18.18 20.78
N GLU A 19 -10.81 17.93 21.67
CA GLU A 19 -10.61 17.91 23.13
C GLU A 19 -11.20 16.65 23.71
N HIS A 20 -10.35 15.90 24.43
CA HIS A 20 -10.70 14.67 25.15
C HIS A 20 -11.48 13.64 24.32
N LEU A 21 -11.19 13.57 23.00
CA LEU A 21 -11.89 12.65 22.11
C LEU A 21 -11.52 11.21 22.43
N SER A 22 -12.53 10.45 22.86
CA SER A 22 -12.40 9.03 23.16
C SER A 22 -13.49 8.22 22.45
N VAL A 23 -13.16 7.00 22.04
CA VAL A 23 -14.06 6.07 21.36
C VAL A 23 -13.95 4.71 22.02
N GLN A 24 -15.08 4.13 22.41
CA GLN A 24 -15.15 2.79 22.97
C GLN A 24 -16.33 1.99 22.40
N THR A 25 -16.23 0.67 22.52
CA THR A 25 -17.36 -0.22 22.19
C THR A 25 -18.37 -0.23 23.35
N LYS A 26 -19.62 -0.63 23.09
CA LYS A 26 -20.63 -0.86 24.15
C LYS A 26 -20.17 -1.88 25.22
N ALA A 27 -19.20 -2.72 24.89
CA ALA A 27 -18.55 -3.65 25.84
C ALA A 27 -17.36 -3.01 26.58
N GLN A 28 -17.25 -1.67 26.58
CA GLN A 28 -16.20 -0.88 27.25
C GLN A 28 -14.75 -1.17 26.76
N LYS A 29 -14.59 -1.76 25.59
CA LYS A 29 -13.26 -1.85 24.97
C LYS A 29 -12.90 -0.49 24.37
N VAL A 30 -11.86 0.13 24.90
CA VAL A 30 -11.33 1.41 24.42
C VAL A 30 -10.64 1.19 23.06
N LEU A 31 -11.01 2.02 22.08
CA LEU A 31 -10.45 2.02 20.72
C LEU A 31 -9.62 3.29 20.45
N LEU A 32 -9.98 4.40 21.09
CA LEU A 32 -9.26 5.66 21.12
C LEU A 32 -9.44 6.28 22.51
N ASP A 33 -8.37 6.79 23.10
CA ASP A 33 -8.34 7.32 24.45
C ASP A 33 -7.71 8.71 24.50
N ASP A 34 -8.47 9.71 24.91
CA ASP A 34 -8.05 11.09 25.21
C ASP A 34 -7.21 11.79 24.13
N LEU A 35 -7.70 11.79 22.89
CA LEU A 35 -7.04 12.51 21.80
C LEU A 35 -7.29 14.01 21.91
N ASN A 36 -6.20 14.80 21.98
CA ASN A 36 -6.22 16.24 22.10
C ASN A 36 -5.29 16.90 21.08
N PHE A 37 -5.79 17.81 20.23
CA PHE A 37 -4.98 18.63 19.34
C PHE A 37 -5.78 19.81 18.76
N HIS A 38 -5.06 20.74 18.15
CA HIS A 38 -5.65 21.82 17.34
C HIS A 38 -4.96 21.92 16.00
N LEU A 39 -5.68 22.39 14.99
CA LEU A 39 -5.20 22.55 13.63
C LEU A 39 -5.59 23.94 13.11
N SER A 40 -4.61 24.66 12.59
CA SER A 40 -4.74 26.02 12.10
C SER A 40 -4.80 26.06 10.57
N GLU A 41 -5.23 27.20 10.00
CA GLU A 41 -5.25 27.40 8.56
C GLU A 41 -3.86 27.22 7.93
N GLY A 42 -3.79 26.46 6.85
CA GLY A 42 -2.54 26.17 6.13
C GLY A 42 -1.59 25.20 6.83
N GLU A 43 -1.91 24.73 8.03
CA GLU A 43 -1.10 23.79 8.81
C GLU A 43 -1.32 22.34 8.36
N THR A 44 -0.27 21.53 8.40
CA THR A 44 -0.34 20.07 8.20
C THR A 44 0.00 19.34 9.48
N LEU A 45 -0.95 18.57 9.99
CA LEU A 45 -0.77 17.66 11.12
C LEU A 45 -0.69 16.23 10.60
N ALA A 46 0.37 15.52 10.96
CA ALA A 46 0.48 14.09 10.68
C ALA A 46 0.01 13.24 11.87
N ILE A 47 -0.68 12.14 11.59
CA ILE A 47 -1.04 11.11 12.59
C ILE A 47 -0.45 9.78 12.13
N VAL A 48 0.42 9.19 12.95
CA VAL A 48 1.16 7.97 12.63
C VAL A 48 0.97 6.90 13.69
N GLY A 49 1.29 5.65 13.35
CA GLY A 49 1.24 4.49 14.24
C GLY A 49 1.02 3.21 13.46
N GLU A 50 1.09 2.08 14.12
CA GLU A 50 0.86 0.75 13.53
C GLU A 50 -0.59 0.56 13.05
N SER A 51 -0.84 -0.50 12.27
CA SER A 51 -2.21 -0.91 11.91
C SER A 51 -3.02 -1.21 13.17
N GLY A 52 -4.26 -0.70 13.23
CA GLY A 52 -5.10 -0.86 14.42
C GLY A 52 -4.77 0.08 15.58
N SER A 53 -3.84 1.05 15.44
CA SER A 53 -3.53 2.02 16.51
C SER A 53 -4.60 3.08 16.75
N GLY A 54 -5.67 3.14 15.92
CA GLY A 54 -6.76 4.10 16.07
C GLY A 54 -6.74 5.29 15.09
N LYS A 55 -5.80 5.37 14.15
CA LYS A 55 -5.65 6.49 13.19
C LYS A 55 -6.93 6.78 12.40
N SER A 56 -7.39 5.82 11.62
CA SER A 56 -8.63 5.97 10.82
C SER A 56 -9.87 6.14 11.70
N MET A 57 -9.88 5.50 12.89
CA MET A 57 -10.93 5.66 13.88
C MET A 57 -11.04 7.11 14.36
N SER A 58 -9.91 7.76 14.67
CA SER A 58 -9.89 9.17 15.07
C SER A 58 -10.44 10.08 13.98
N CYS A 59 -10.11 9.84 12.71
CA CYS A 59 -10.63 10.62 11.59
C CYS A 59 -12.13 10.42 11.37
N LEU A 60 -12.61 9.18 11.45
CA LEU A 60 -14.04 8.88 11.36
C LEU A 60 -14.83 9.50 12.53
N ALA A 61 -14.25 9.52 13.74
CA ALA A 61 -14.84 10.21 14.89
C ALA A 61 -14.95 11.72 14.67
N ILE A 62 -13.87 12.36 14.19
CA ILE A 62 -13.83 13.78 13.85
C ILE A 62 -14.86 14.12 12.76
N MET A 63 -15.05 13.23 11.78
CA MET A 63 -16.05 13.40 10.71
C MET A 63 -17.49 13.11 11.15
N GLY A 64 -17.73 12.58 12.36
CA GLY A 64 -19.04 12.11 12.79
C GLY A 64 -19.56 10.93 11.94
N LEU A 65 -18.68 10.04 11.50
CA LEU A 65 -19.00 8.91 10.61
C LEU A 65 -18.91 7.54 11.30
N LEU A 66 -18.73 7.51 12.61
CA LEU A 66 -18.70 6.24 13.35
C LEU A 66 -20.09 5.62 13.50
N GLN A 67 -20.11 4.29 13.54
CA GLN A 67 -21.36 3.53 13.68
C GLN A 67 -21.99 3.74 15.07
N GLU A 68 -23.31 3.68 15.16
CA GLU A 68 -24.11 3.78 16.42
C GLU A 68 -23.76 2.74 17.50
N LYS A 69 -22.97 1.72 17.15
CA LYS A 69 -22.49 0.70 18.09
C LYS A 69 -21.32 1.16 18.96
N LEU A 70 -20.74 2.32 18.64
CA LEU A 70 -19.60 2.90 19.36
C LEU A 70 -20.07 4.08 20.21
N GLU A 71 -19.48 4.24 21.38
CA GLU A 71 -19.68 5.38 22.27
C GLU A 71 -18.54 6.37 22.04
N ILE A 72 -18.88 7.62 21.77
CA ILE A 72 -17.93 8.70 21.50
C ILE A 72 -18.10 9.74 22.59
N THR A 73 -17.02 10.17 23.21
CA THR A 73 -16.99 11.24 24.21
C THR A 73 -15.94 12.28 23.83
N GLY A 74 -16.02 13.48 24.42
CA GLY A 74 -15.14 14.61 24.11
C GLY A 74 -15.82 15.63 23.23
N GLN A 75 -15.02 16.50 22.60
CA GLN A 75 -15.50 17.61 21.76
C GLN A 75 -14.69 17.72 20.48
N VAL A 76 -15.36 18.03 19.36
CA VAL A 76 -14.76 18.25 18.05
C VAL A 76 -15.30 19.55 17.48
N TRP A 77 -14.56 20.62 17.64
CA TRP A 77 -14.93 21.97 17.20
C TRP A 77 -14.43 22.24 15.78
N ILE A 78 -15.36 22.48 14.86
CA ILE A 78 -15.08 22.97 13.52
C ILE A 78 -15.54 24.42 13.47
N GLY A 79 -14.58 25.34 13.57
CA GLY A 79 -14.89 26.74 13.84
C GLY A 79 -15.61 26.89 15.19
N SER A 80 -16.85 27.36 15.18
CA SER A 80 -17.68 27.55 16.40
C SER A 80 -18.68 26.42 16.67
N GLN A 81 -18.68 25.34 15.89
CA GLN A 81 -19.68 24.26 15.99
C GLN A 81 -19.04 22.98 16.50
N ASN A 82 -19.61 22.37 17.54
CA ASN A 82 -19.18 21.06 18.03
C ASN A 82 -19.85 19.95 17.20
N MET A 83 -19.07 19.27 16.36
CA MET A 83 -19.51 18.21 15.45
C MET A 83 -20.30 17.09 16.15
N LEU A 84 -19.89 16.71 17.36
CA LEU A 84 -20.50 15.58 18.08
C LEU A 84 -21.89 15.90 18.68
N GLU A 85 -22.22 17.18 18.85
CA GLU A 85 -23.51 17.64 19.37
C GLU A 85 -24.54 17.93 18.28
N LEU A 86 -24.11 17.97 17.02
CA LEU A 86 -24.97 18.28 15.89
C LEU A 86 -25.81 17.06 15.48
N ASN A 87 -27.04 17.35 15.01
CA ASN A 87 -27.83 16.31 14.34
C ASN A 87 -27.25 15.99 12.95
N GLU A 88 -27.62 14.83 12.38
CA GLU A 88 -27.10 14.33 11.11
C GLU A 88 -27.18 15.33 9.95
N ARG A 89 -28.27 16.12 9.87
CA ARG A 89 -28.43 17.13 8.81
C ARG A 89 -27.41 18.26 8.95
N ALA A 90 -27.13 18.70 10.16
CA ALA A 90 -26.14 19.76 10.43
C ALA A 90 -24.72 19.21 10.23
N GLN A 91 -24.43 17.99 10.68
CA GLN A 91 -23.16 17.30 10.40
C GLN A 91 -22.94 17.15 8.89
N SER A 92 -23.96 16.73 8.13
CA SER A 92 -23.90 16.60 6.68
C SER A 92 -23.60 17.94 5.98
N ASN A 93 -24.09 19.06 6.50
CA ASN A 93 -23.77 20.39 5.98
C ASN A 93 -22.32 20.81 6.24
N LEU A 94 -21.71 20.37 7.35
CA LEU A 94 -20.28 20.61 7.62
C LEU A 94 -19.40 19.75 6.74
N ARG A 95 -19.80 18.48 6.53
CA ARG A 95 -19.07 17.55 5.65
C ARG A 95 -19.09 18.08 4.20
N GLY A 96 -17.96 18.05 3.56
CA GLY A 96 -17.75 18.54 2.20
C GLY A 96 -17.52 20.06 2.09
N ARG A 97 -18.12 20.89 2.93
CA ARG A 97 -17.96 22.37 2.89
C ARG A 97 -16.89 22.88 3.86
N HIS A 98 -16.81 22.32 5.05
CA HIS A 98 -15.84 22.72 6.07
C HIS A 98 -14.77 21.68 6.28
N ILE A 99 -15.14 20.41 6.30
CA ILE A 99 -14.24 19.27 6.47
C ILE A 99 -14.57 18.19 5.44
N ALA A 100 -13.54 17.60 4.82
CA ALA A 100 -13.70 16.50 3.88
C ALA A 100 -12.59 15.47 4.08
N MET A 101 -12.82 14.23 3.61
CA MET A 101 -11.91 13.12 3.81
C MET A 101 -11.62 12.38 2.51
N ILE A 102 -10.34 12.13 2.26
CA ILE A 102 -9.84 11.17 1.27
C ILE A 102 -9.70 9.84 2.00
N PHE A 103 -10.39 8.80 1.52
CA PHE A 103 -10.37 7.46 2.10
C PHE A 103 -9.16 6.66 1.59
N GLN A 104 -8.76 5.65 2.35
CA GLN A 104 -7.60 4.81 2.08
C GLN A 104 -7.64 4.10 0.72
N GLU A 105 -8.82 3.61 0.31
CA GLU A 105 -8.99 2.86 -0.93
C GLU A 105 -9.91 3.56 -1.93
N PRO A 106 -9.39 4.10 -3.04
CA PRO A 106 -10.24 4.73 -4.07
C PRO A 106 -11.27 3.79 -4.69
N ALA A 107 -10.93 2.49 -4.78
CA ALA A 107 -11.81 1.50 -5.39
C ALA A 107 -13.11 1.26 -4.59
N THR A 108 -13.06 1.41 -3.28
CA THR A 108 -14.21 1.28 -2.38
C THR A 108 -14.94 2.60 -2.19
N ALA A 109 -14.21 3.73 -2.25
CA ALA A 109 -14.78 5.07 -2.07
C ALA A 109 -15.56 5.59 -3.29
N LEU A 110 -15.14 5.20 -4.50
CA LEU A 110 -15.80 5.62 -5.74
C LEU A 110 -16.91 4.63 -6.13
N ASN A 111 -18.09 5.13 -6.49
CA ASN A 111 -19.18 4.26 -6.95
C ASN A 111 -18.83 3.62 -8.30
N PRO A 112 -18.74 2.26 -8.40
CA PRO A 112 -18.31 1.57 -9.62
C PRO A 112 -19.30 1.69 -10.79
N LEU A 113 -20.55 2.01 -10.51
CA LEU A 113 -21.62 2.16 -11.50
C LEU A 113 -21.73 3.59 -12.04
N HIS A 114 -20.98 4.55 -11.47
CA HIS A 114 -21.02 5.94 -11.88
C HIS A 114 -19.80 6.28 -12.76
N ARG A 115 -20.02 7.14 -13.73
CA ARG A 115 -18.94 7.78 -14.50
C ARG A 115 -18.31 8.89 -13.66
N VAL A 116 -17.06 9.23 -13.99
CA VAL A 116 -16.30 10.27 -13.29
C VAL A 116 -17.08 11.60 -13.18
N GLU A 117 -17.77 12.01 -14.26
CA GLU A 117 -18.61 13.20 -14.26
C GLU A 117 -19.67 13.16 -13.14
N LYS A 118 -20.34 12.04 -12.95
CA LYS A 118 -21.35 11.87 -11.90
C LYS A 118 -20.70 11.78 -10.52
N ILE A 119 -19.59 11.06 -10.37
CA ILE A 119 -18.86 10.90 -9.11
C ILE A 119 -18.47 12.27 -8.52
N ILE A 120 -17.90 13.16 -9.33
CA ILE A 120 -17.45 14.48 -8.86
C ILE A 120 -18.63 15.46 -8.79
N GLY A 121 -19.56 15.37 -9.75
CA GLY A 121 -20.63 16.35 -9.92
C GLY A 121 -21.79 16.22 -8.94
N GLU A 122 -22.01 15.05 -8.32
CA GLU A 122 -23.17 14.79 -7.47
C GLU A 122 -23.26 15.76 -6.29
N ASN A 123 -22.16 15.97 -5.57
CA ASN A 123 -22.11 16.92 -4.45
C ASN A 123 -22.32 18.38 -4.88
N LEU A 124 -21.86 18.75 -6.07
CA LEU A 124 -22.07 20.09 -6.62
C LEU A 124 -23.55 20.30 -6.98
N LEU A 125 -24.20 19.31 -7.59
CA LEU A 125 -25.64 19.37 -7.90
C LEU A 125 -26.49 19.47 -6.63
N LEU A 126 -26.19 18.66 -5.61
CA LEU A 126 -26.86 18.71 -4.30
C LEU A 126 -26.65 20.05 -3.59
N SER A 127 -25.57 20.74 -3.89
CA SER A 127 -25.28 22.10 -3.36
C SER A 127 -25.93 23.22 -4.15
N GLY A 128 -26.75 22.91 -5.17
CA GLY A 128 -27.56 23.88 -5.91
C GLY A 128 -26.90 24.47 -7.16
N PHE A 129 -25.72 23.98 -7.59
CA PHE A 129 -25.13 24.43 -8.85
C PHE A 129 -25.91 23.91 -10.06
N SER A 130 -26.01 24.71 -11.12
CA SER A 130 -26.60 24.29 -12.39
C SER A 130 -25.73 23.24 -13.10
N LYS A 131 -26.31 22.44 -13.99
CA LYS A 131 -25.57 21.42 -14.74
C LYS A 131 -24.37 21.98 -15.52
N LEU A 132 -24.48 23.19 -16.04
CA LEU A 132 -23.43 23.86 -16.80
C LEU A 132 -22.25 24.24 -15.89
N GLU A 133 -22.55 24.88 -14.74
CA GLU A 133 -21.57 25.25 -13.73
C GLU A 133 -20.85 24.00 -13.17
N VAL A 134 -21.62 22.92 -12.91
CA VAL A 134 -21.07 21.64 -12.44
C VAL A 134 -20.04 21.10 -13.43
N ARG A 135 -20.36 21.06 -14.73
CA ARG A 135 -19.42 20.59 -15.75
C ARG A 135 -18.15 21.43 -15.81
N GLN A 136 -18.27 22.77 -15.76
CA GLN A 136 -17.11 23.66 -15.76
C GLN A 136 -16.23 23.43 -14.53
N LYS A 137 -16.83 23.33 -13.34
CA LYS A 137 -16.12 23.05 -12.08
C LYS A 137 -15.41 21.70 -12.09
N ILE A 138 -16.04 20.66 -12.63
CA ILE A 138 -15.41 19.32 -12.73
C ILE A 138 -14.17 19.38 -13.61
N VAL A 139 -14.25 20.05 -14.77
CA VAL A 139 -13.08 20.19 -15.67
C VAL A 139 -11.95 20.98 -15.00
N GLU A 140 -12.29 22.06 -14.26
CA GLU A 140 -11.31 22.82 -13.46
C GLU A 140 -10.63 21.91 -12.42
N LEU A 141 -11.42 21.19 -11.61
CA LEU A 141 -10.93 20.29 -10.58
C LEU A 141 -10.04 19.18 -11.15
N LEU A 142 -10.42 18.57 -12.27
CA LEU A 142 -9.62 17.55 -12.92
C LEU A 142 -8.29 18.09 -13.42
N LYS A 143 -8.25 19.34 -13.91
CA LYS A 143 -6.99 20.03 -14.26
C LYS A 143 -6.14 20.29 -13.01
N ASP A 144 -6.77 20.75 -11.93
CA ASP A 144 -6.09 21.04 -10.67
C ASP A 144 -5.43 19.81 -10.06
N VAL A 145 -6.04 18.64 -10.21
CA VAL A 145 -5.43 17.37 -9.78
C VAL A 145 -4.48 16.77 -10.84
N GLY A 146 -4.16 17.51 -11.90
CA GLY A 146 -3.16 17.10 -12.91
C GLY A 146 -3.64 16.03 -13.89
N ILE A 147 -4.95 15.98 -14.20
CA ILE A 147 -5.49 15.17 -15.29
C ILE A 147 -5.29 15.95 -16.61
N VAL A 148 -4.51 15.40 -17.54
CA VAL A 148 -4.12 16.07 -18.79
C VAL A 148 -5.31 16.26 -19.73
N GLU A 149 -6.19 15.26 -19.87
CA GLU A 149 -7.33 15.26 -20.78
C GLU A 149 -8.66 15.07 -20.03
N PRO A 150 -9.14 16.09 -19.30
CA PRO A 150 -10.32 15.98 -18.43
C PRO A 150 -11.57 15.48 -19.17
N GLU A 151 -11.81 15.99 -20.38
CA GLU A 151 -13.02 15.66 -21.18
C GLU A 151 -13.10 14.16 -21.55
N GLN A 152 -11.98 13.49 -21.74
CA GLN A 152 -11.95 12.05 -22.02
C GLN A 152 -12.24 11.23 -20.75
N ILE A 153 -11.75 11.71 -19.60
CA ILE A 153 -11.91 11.04 -18.31
C ILE A 153 -13.36 11.15 -17.80
N LEU A 154 -14.08 12.24 -18.06
CA LEU A 154 -15.46 12.45 -17.61
C LEU A 154 -16.40 11.28 -17.90
N LYS A 155 -16.25 10.67 -19.07
CA LYS A 155 -17.13 9.57 -19.56
C LYS A 155 -16.70 8.18 -19.09
N ARG A 156 -15.54 8.04 -18.47
CA ARG A 156 -15.00 6.75 -18.02
C ARG A 156 -15.60 6.34 -16.67
N TYR A 157 -15.63 5.04 -16.46
CA TYR A 157 -15.90 4.42 -15.18
C TYR A 157 -14.60 4.23 -14.40
N GLN A 158 -14.68 4.06 -13.07
CA GLN A 158 -13.49 3.91 -12.24
C GLN A 158 -12.59 2.73 -12.65
N HIS A 159 -13.15 1.63 -13.14
CA HIS A 159 -12.39 0.46 -13.56
C HIS A 159 -11.60 0.67 -14.86
N GLU A 160 -11.90 1.72 -15.63
CA GLU A 160 -11.17 2.12 -16.84
C GLU A 160 -10.01 3.09 -16.53
N LEU A 161 -9.79 3.44 -15.26
CA LEU A 161 -8.75 4.35 -14.79
C LEU A 161 -7.56 3.60 -14.21
N SER A 162 -6.34 4.13 -14.38
CA SER A 162 -5.18 3.66 -13.63
C SER A 162 -5.31 3.97 -12.13
N GLY A 163 -4.49 3.33 -11.27
CA GLY A 163 -4.48 3.58 -9.83
C GLY A 163 -4.28 5.06 -9.49
N GLY A 164 -3.28 5.69 -10.08
CA GLY A 164 -3.01 7.12 -9.90
C GLY A 164 -4.14 8.02 -10.44
N GLN A 165 -4.79 7.66 -11.55
CA GLN A 165 -5.96 8.40 -12.05
C GLN A 165 -7.17 8.27 -11.11
N ARG A 166 -7.43 7.07 -10.56
CA ARG A 166 -8.50 6.89 -9.55
C ARG A 166 -8.25 7.75 -8.32
N GLN A 167 -7.01 7.78 -7.83
CA GLN A 167 -6.61 8.61 -6.69
C GLN A 167 -6.86 10.11 -6.99
N ARG A 168 -6.43 10.60 -8.15
CA ARG A 168 -6.66 11.99 -8.56
C ARG A 168 -8.15 12.33 -8.71
N VAL A 169 -8.96 11.40 -9.22
CA VAL A 169 -10.43 11.57 -9.31
C VAL A 169 -11.06 11.61 -7.91
N MET A 170 -10.61 10.78 -6.97
CA MET A 170 -11.06 10.80 -5.57
C MET A 170 -10.69 12.14 -4.89
N ILE A 171 -9.47 12.63 -5.09
CA ILE A 171 -9.05 13.94 -4.61
C ILE A 171 -9.95 15.05 -5.19
N ALA A 172 -10.21 15.03 -6.52
CA ALA A 172 -11.10 16.01 -7.17
C ALA A 172 -12.53 15.97 -6.61
N MET A 173 -13.09 14.77 -6.38
CA MET A 173 -14.39 14.58 -5.74
C MET A 173 -14.43 15.20 -4.33
N THR A 174 -13.40 14.94 -3.54
CA THR A 174 -13.30 15.42 -2.16
C THR A 174 -13.18 16.95 -2.09
N LEU A 175 -12.49 17.55 -3.06
CA LEU A 175 -12.29 19.01 -3.14
C LEU A 175 -13.44 19.77 -3.85
N ALA A 176 -14.48 19.08 -4.33
CA ALA A 176 -15.54 19.67 -5.13
C ALA A 176 -16.21 20.89 -4.47
N LEU A 177 -16.37 20.88 -3.15
CA LEU A 177 -16.97 21.95 -2.35
C LEU A 177 -15.94 22.87 -1.67
N ARG A 178 -14.64 22.71 -1.98
CA ARG A 178 -13.53 23.52 -1.43
C ARG A 178 -13.52 23.54 0.11
N PRO A 179 -13.33 22.40 0.78
CA PRO A 179 -13.31 22.32 2.24
C PRO A 179 -12.17 23.13 2.84
N LYS A 180 -12.34 23.62 4.08
CA LYS A 180 -11.30 24.31 4.84
C LYS A 180 -10.33 23.33 5.50
N ILE A 181 -10.76 22.10 5.79
CA ILE A 181 -10.00 21.05 6.42
C ILE A 181 -10.08 19.81 5.54
N LEU A 182 -8.94 19.27 5.15
CA LEU A 182 -8.84 18.02 4.41
C LEU A 182 -8.18 16.95 5.29
N ILE A 183 -8.85 15.84 5.48
CA ILE A 183 -8.28 14.64 6.08
C ILE A 183 -7.87 13.71 4.94
N ALA A 184 -6.62 13.24 4.94
CA ALA A 184 -6.10 12.28 3.97
C ALA A 184 -5.68 11.00 4.72
N ASP A 185 -6.55 9.98 4.69
CA ASP A 185 -6.30 8.70 5.35
C ASP A 185 -5.54 7.78 4.40
N GLU A 186 -4.26 7.65 4.64
CA GLU A 186 -3.32 6.87 3.84
C GLU A 186 -3.48 7.12 2.32
N PRO A 187 -3.39 8.37 1.84
CA PRO A 187 -3.74 8.72 0.46
C PRO A 187 -2.79 8.14 -0.59
N THR A 188 -1.74 7.48 -0.17
CA THR A 188 -0.69 6.92 -1.02
C THR A 188 -0.56 5.41 -0.92
N THR A 189 -1.41 4.74 -0.15
CA THR A 189 -1.41 3.27 -0.02
C THR A 189 -1.67 2.61 -1.37
N ALA A 190 -0.98 1.52 -1.67
CA ALA A 190 -1.02 0.78 -2.93
C ALA A 190 -0.52 1.55 -4.19
N LEU A 191 0.17 2.69 -4.01
CA LEU A 191 0.86 3.41 -5.08
C LEU A 191 2.37 3.13 -5.02
N ASP A 192 3.02 3.16 -6.18
CA ASP A 192 4.49 3.16 -6.22
C ASP A 192 5.06 4.47 -5.68
N VAL A 193 6.34 4.44 -5.26
CA VAL A 193 6.99 5.55 -4.55
C VAL A 193 6.97 6.86 -5.35
N VAL A 194 7.09 6.80 -6.68
CA VAL A 194 7.05 8.00 -7.53
C VAL A 194 5.67 8.63 -7.51
N LEU A 195 4.62 7.81 -7.64
CA LEU A 195 3.24 8.27 -7.56
C LEU A 195 2.89 8.75 -6.13
N GLN A 196 3.44 8.14 -5.08
CA GLN A 196 3.25 8.59 -3.71
C GLN A 196 3.72 10.04 -3.52
N ILE A 197 4.94 10.34 -3.97
CA ILE A 197 5.50 11.70 -3.91
C ILE A 197 4.62 12.66 -4.72
N GLN A 198 4.26 12.29 -5.94
CA GLN A 198 3.42 13.14 -6.79
C GLN A 198 2.06 13.47 -6.15
N ILE A 199 1.44 12.52 -5.44
CA ILE A 199 0.17 12.75 -4.75
C ILE A 199 0.36 13.67 -3.53
N LEU A 200 1.43 13.50 -2.76
CA LEU A 200 1.71 14.37 -1.61
C LEU A 200 2.07 15.80 -2.04
N GLU A 201 2.89 15.97 -3.09
CA GLU A 201 3.17 17.27 -3.69
C GLU A 201 1.89 17.93 -4.24
N LEU A 202 1.03 17.15 -4.87
CA LEU A 202 -0.29 17.61 -5.32
C LEU A 202 -1.12 18.10 -4.14
N LEU A 203 -1.24 17.33 -3.06
CA LEU A 203 -2.00 17.73 -1.85
C LEU A 203 -1.43 19.02 -1.24
N LYS A 204 -0.09 19.17 -1.16
CA LYS A 204 0.56 20.38 -0.65
C LYS A 204 0.31 21.59 -1.55
N SER A 205 0.35 21.40 -2.88
CA SER A 205 0.02 22.47 -3.83
C SER A 205 -1.44 22.90 -3.73
N LEU A 206 -2.36 21.95 -3.59
CA LEU A 206 -3.79 22.22 -3.41
C LEU A 206 -4.08 22.85 -2.04
N GLN A 207 -3.37 22.44 -0.99
CA GLN A 207 -3.41 23.08 0.33
C GLN A 207 -3.08 24.57 0.21
N SER A 208 -1.99 24.90 -0.45
CA SER A 208 -1.56 26.28 -0.66
C SER A 208 -2.54 27.06 -1.55
N LYS A 209 -3.04 26.43 -2.64
CA LYS A 209 -3.98 27.05 -3.58
C LYS A 209 -5.32 27.41 -2.93
N TYR A 210 -5.84 26.54 -2.07
CA TYR A 210 -7.17 26.69 -1.47
C TYR A 210 -7.14 27.19 -0.02
N GLY A 211 -5.96 27.41 0.57
CA GLY A 211 -5.80 27.88 1.96
C GLY A 211 -6.36 26.90 2.99
N MET A 212 -6.32 25.59 2.72
CA MET A 212 -6.88 24.57 3.61
C MET A 212 -5.86 24.04 4.61
N ALA A 213 -6.33 23.55 5.76
CA ALA A 213 -5.56 22.76 6.69
C ALA A 213 -5.59 21.29 6.28
N LEU A 214 -4.51 20.53 6.58
CA LEU A 214 -4.36 19.12 6.19
C LEU A 214 -4.10 18.24 7.42
N ILE A 215 -4.87 17.16 7.57
CA ILE A 215 -4.53 16.03 8.44
C ILE A 215 -4.07 14.90 7.53
N LEU A 216 -2.82 14.48 7.70
CA LEU A 216 -2.21 13.42 6.90
C LEU A 216 -1.99 12.18 7.76
N ILE A 217 -2.70 11.10 7.45
CA ILE A 217 -2.44 9.79 8.05
C ILE A 217 -1.52 9.02 7.11
N SER A 218 -0.45 8.46 7.65
CA SER A 218 0.43 7.54 6.93
C SER A 218 1.17 6.63 7.91
N HIS A 219 1.60 5.50 7.42
CA HIS A 219 2.56 4.62 8.11
C HIS A 219 4.00 4.88 7.64
N ASP A 220 4.21 5.71 6.61
CA ASP A 220 5.53 6.08 6.09
C ASP A 220 5.99 7.42 6.66
N LEU A 221 6.84 7.34 7.69
CA LEU A 221 7.40 8.50 8.38
C LEU A 221 8.34 9.32 7.51
N ASN A 222 9.06 8.71 6.55
CA ASN A 222 9.95 9.44 5.65
C ASN A 222 9.18 10.39 4.74
N LEU A 223 8.04 9.94 4.23
CA LEU A 223 7.17 10.78 3.42
C LEU A 223 6.59 11.93 4.26
N ILE A 224 6.15 11.63 5.49
CA ILE A 224 5.56 12.63 6.38
C ILE A 224 6.55 13.74 6.73
N HIS A 225 7.82 13.39 6.98
CA HIS A 225 8.85 14.37 7.35
C HIS A 225 8.97 15.56 6.38
N ARG A 226 8.62 15.35 5.11
CA ARG A 226 8.71 16.38 4.06
C ARG A 226 7.47 17.29 3.96
N TYR A 227 6.33 16.87 4.53
CA TYR A 227 5.04 17.51 4.25
C TYR A 227 4.29 18.00 5.48
N ALA A 228 4.64 17.54 6.68
CA ALA A 228 3.95 17.91 7.91
C ALA A 228 4.80 18.79 8.83
N GLU A 229 4.15 19.67 9.56
CA GLU A 229 4.75 20.53 10.59
C GLU A 229 4.66 19.88 11.99
N LYS A 230 3.52 19.24 12.30
CA LYS A 230 3.25 18.60 13.59
C LYS A 230 3.00 17.11 13.43
N LEU A 231 3.28 16.36 14.49
CA LEU A 231 3.13 14.92 14.54
C LEU A 231 2.40 14.46 15.80
N ILE A 232 1.47 13.52 15.63
CA ILE A 232 0.88 12.71 16.70
C ILE A 232 1.22 11.25 16.44
N VAL A 233 1.79 10.59 17.43
CA VAL A 233 2.11 9.15 17.39
C VAL A 233 1.08 8.40 18.23
N LEU A 234 0.33 7.49 17.59
CA LEU A 234 -0.70 6.66 18.21
C LEU A 234 -0.22 5.23 18.39
N GLN A 235 -0.43 4.67 19.57
CA GLN A 235 -0.22 3.24 19.87
C GLN A 235 -1.40 2.71 20.66
N SER A 236 -2.05 1.65 20.18
CA SER A 236 -3.18 0.99 20.86
C SER A 236 -4.27 1.96 21.35
N GLY A 237 -4.63 2.93 20.52
CA GLY A 237 -5.67 3.92 20.81
C GLY A 237 -5.21 5.12 21.64
N ARG A 238 -3.95 5.21 22.06
CA ARG A 238 -3.43 6.29 22.91
C ARG A 238 -2.37 7.12 22.19
N VAL A 239 -2.35 8.41 22.50
CA VAL A 239 -1.25 9.29 22.09
C VAL A 239 -0.04 8.98 22.96
N VAL A 240 1.03 8.47 22.35
CA VAL A 240 2.29 8.18 23.05
C VAL A 240 3.30 9.32 22.94
N GLU A 241 3.21 10.10 21.87
CA GLU A 241 4.02 11.28 21.66
C GLU A 241 3.33 12.26 20.72
N GLN A 242 3.45 13.58 20.98
CA GLN A 242 2.98 14.62 20.08
C GLN A 242 3.83 15.88 20.20
N GLY A 243 3.94 16.64 19.11
CA GLY A 243 4.69 17.88 19.07
C GLY A 243 5.12 18.29 17.67
N GLU A 244 6.09 19.21 17.62
CA GLU A 244 6.73 19.60 16.36
C GLU A 244 7.47 18.41 15.75
N LEU A 245 7.21 18.17 14.48
CA LEU A 245 7.73 17.01 13.77
C LEU A 245 9.26 16.95 13.81
N SER A 246 9.96 18.08 13.62
CA SER A 246 11.42 18.16 13.67
C SER A 246 12.01 17.72 15.01
N GLN A 247 11.34 18.04 16.13
CA GLN A 247 11.79 17.63 17.47
C GLN A 247 11.64 16.12 17.68
N ILE A 248 10.48 15.56 17.26
CA ILE A 248 10.21 14.12 17.41
C ILE A 248 11.20 13.29 16.59
N PHE A 249 11.54 13.74 15.38
CA PHE A 249 12.50 13.06 14.52
C PHE A 249 13.93 13.10 15.06
N THR A 250 14.35 14.23 15.66
CA THR A 250 15.72 14.37 16.18
C THR A 250 15.89 13.78 17.58
N SER A 251 14.84 13.80 18.40
CA SER A 251 14.89 13.40 19.80
C SER A 251 13.56 12.78 20.26
N PRO A 252 13.24 11.55 19.79
CA PRO A 252 12.03 10.85 20.20
C PRO A 252 12.06 10.54 21.70
N LYS A 253 10.98 10.83 22.41
CA LYS A 253 10.87 10.65 23.86
C LYS A 253 10.50 9.25 24.27
N THR A 254 9.82 8.51 23.39
CA THR A 254 9.35 7.14 23.69
C THR A 254 10.11 6.10 22.88
N ALA A 255 10.34 4.93 23.48
CA ALA A 255 10.96 3.80 22.78
C ALA A 255 10.17 3.38 21.54
N TYR A 256 8.84 3.48 21.57
CA TYR A 256 7.97 3.16 20.45
C TYR A 256 8.19 4.12 19.28
N THR A 257 8.21 5.43 19.53
CA THR A 257 8.51 6.43 18.49
C THR A 257 9.90 6.21 17.89
N ALA A 258 10.90 5.96 18.73
CA ALA A 258 12.25 5.66 18.26
C ALA A 258 12.28 4.41 17.37
N GLN A 259 11.55 3.37 17.73
CA GLN A 259 11.43 2.14 16.93
C GLN A 259 10.74 2.36 15.58
N LEU A 260 9.71 3.21 15.53
CA LEU A 260 9.03 3.59 14.28
C LEU A 260 9.95 4.38 13.33
N LEU A 261 10.84 5.22 13.89
CA LEU A 261 11.79 6.04 13.12
C LEU A 261 12.98 5.25 12.59
N VAL A 262 13.28 4.08 13.14
CA VAL A 262 14.39 3.24 12.65
C VAL A 262 14.00 2.59 11.33
N HIS A 263 14.70 2.95 10.26
CA HIS A 263 14.48 2.43 8.89
C HIS A 263 15.37 1.22 8.54
N ASP A 264 16.13 0.71 9.50
CA ASP A 264 17.01 -0.42 9.28
C ASP A 264 16.23 -1.75 9.27
N PHE A 265 16.21 -2.39 8.13
CA PHE A 265 15.69 -3.76 7.93
C PHE A 265 16.81 -4.81 8.03
N GLY A 266 18.06 -4.40 8.33
CA GLY A 266 19.24 -5.25 8.36
C GLY A 266 19.95 -5.38 7.01
N SER A 267 20.89 -6.30 6.91
CA SER A 267 21.70 -6.55 5.71
C SER A 267 21.40 -7.89 5.06
N VAL A 268 21.76 -8.01 3.79
CA VAL A 268 21.64 -9.25 3.01
C VAL A 268 22.57 -10.31 3.58
N GLU A 269 22.09 -11.55 3.63
CA GLU A 269 22.88 -12.69 4.06
C GLU A 269 23.87 -13.13 2.95
N PRO A 270 25.03 -13.71 3.29
CA PRO A 270 25.98 -14.19 2.29
C PRO A 270 25.40 -15.26 1.38
N LYS A 271 25.78 -15.29 0.10
CA LYS A 271 25.38 -16.32 -0.87
C LYS A 271 25.92 -17.69 -0.45
N SER A 272 25.08 -18.72 -0.54
CA SER A 272 25.45 -20.08 -0.12
C SER A 272 25.97 -20.97 -1.25
N ALA A 273 25.63 -20.72 -2.51
CA ALA A 273 26.01 -21.62 -3.64
C ALA A 273 26.23 -20.86 -4.95
N GLN A 274 26.99 -21.49 -5.88
CA GLN A 274 27.25 -20.97 -7.23
C GLN A 274 26.35 -21.59 -8.32
N GLN A 275 25.63 -22.69 -7.99
CA GLN A 275 24.79 -23.41 -8.96
C GLN A 275 23.49 -22.60 -9.24
N ASN A 276 23.18 -22.37 -10.52
CA ASN A 276 21.95 -21.72 -10.91
C ASN A 276 20.73 -22.61 -10.64
N VAL A 277 19.73 -22.05 -9.95
CA VAL A 277 18.41 -22.67 -9.75
C VAL A 277 17.45 -22.26 -10.87
N LEU A 278 17.59 -21.05 -11.40
CA LEU A 278 16.77 -20.52 -12.48
C LEU A 278 17.63 -19.76 -13.48
N SER A 279 17.42 -20.01 -14.78
CA SER A 279 17.99 -19.23 -15.88
C SER A 279 16.87 -18.82 -16.83
N VAL A 280 16.77 -17.55 -17.11
CA VAL A 280 15.74 -16.94 -17.98
C VAL A 280 16.44 -16.25 -19.14
N GLN A 281 16.04 -16.58 -20.38
CA GLN A 281 16.64 -16.02 -21.60
C GLN A 281 15.56 -15.50 -22.54
N HIS A 282 15.70 -14.25 -22.97
CA HIS A 282 14.83 -13.59 -23.94
C HIS A 282 13.33 -13.68 -23.62
N LEU A 283 12.97 -13.60 -22.30
CA LEU A 283 11.60 -13.69 -21.86
C LEU A 283 10.78 -12.49 -22.35
N SER A 284 9.68 -12.76 -23.04
CA SER A 284 8.71 -11.75 -23.46
C SER A 284 7.28 -12.19 -23.16
N VAL A 285 6.47 -11.25 -22.67
CA VAL A 285 5.06 -11.47 -22.34
C VAL A 285 4.19 -10.46 -23.07
N GLN A 286 3.22 -10.95 -23.82
CA GLN A 286 2.29 -10.14 -24.60
C GLN A 286 0.84 -10.57 -24.37
N PHE A 287 -0.04 -9.60 -24.14
CA PHE A 287 -1.48 -9.82 -23.99
C PHE A 287 -2.22 -9.34 -25.25
N PRO A 288 -3.11 -10.16 -25.85
CA PRO A 288 -3.88 -9.76 -27.02
C PRO A 288 -4.92 -8.69 -26.66
N ILE A 289 -4.94 -7.58 -27.38
CA ILE A 289 -5.97 -6.55 -27.30
C ILE A 289 -7.09 -6.96 -28.25
N ARG A 290 -8.24 -7.33 -27.71
CA ARG A 290 -9.43 -7.74 -28.47
C ARG A 290 -10.45 -6.62 -28.48
N LYS A 291 -11.01 -6.31 -29.67
CA LYS A 291 -12.05 -5.28 -29.83
C LYS A 291 -13.18 -5.76 -30.77
N GLY A 292 -14.32 -5.09 -30.64
CA GLY A 292 -15.52 -5.30 -31.46
C GLY A 292 -16.33 -6.54 -31.05
N ILE A 293 -17.53 -6.69 -31.64
CA ILE A 293 -18.51 -7.74 -31.34
C ILE A 293 -17.93 -9.15 -31.60
N LEU A 294 -17.04 -9.30 -32.59
CA LEU A 294 -16.38 -10.54 -32.93
C LEU A 294 -15.13 -10.85 -32.13
N ASN A 295 -14.80 -10.04 -31.12
CA ASN A 295 -13.66 -10.24 -30.20
C ASN A 295 -12.31 -10.48 -30.94
N ARG A 296 -12.10 -9.80 -32.09
CA ARG A 296 -10.89 -9.94 -32.93
C ARG A 296 -9.69 -9.26 -32.30
N ILE A 297 -8.51 -9.90 -32.42
CA ILE A 297 -7.24 -9.33 -31.98
C ILE A 297 -6.90 -8.14 -32.88
N GLN A 298 -6.77 -6.93 -32.31
CA GLN A 298 -6.38 -5.70 -33.00
C GLN A 298 -4.95 -5.27 -32.70
N GLY A 299 -4.29 -5.92 -31.74
CA GLY A 299 -2.93 -5.63 -31.36
C GLY A 299 -2.53 -6.42 -30.12
N TYR A 300 -1.32 -6.14 -29.63
CA TYR A 300 -0.79 -6.75 -28.42
C TYR A 300 -0.30 -5.68 -27.46
N PHE A 301 -0.59 -5.84 -26.19
CA PHE A 301 0.03 -5.10 -25.10
C PHE A 301 1.24 -5.88 -24.62
N THR A 302 2.43 -5.29 -24.72
CA THR A 302 3.68 -5.90 -24.26
C THR A 302 3.87 -5.58 -22.79
N ALA A 303 3.85 -6.60 -21.94
CA ALA A 303 4.07 -6.49 -20.50
C ALA A 303 5.52 -6.74 -20.10
N ILE A 304 6.26 -7.52 -20.89
CA ILE A 304 7.70 -7.77 -20.75
C ILE A 304 8.30 -7.89 -22.15
N GLU A 305 9.43 -7.24 -22.35
CA GLU A 305 10.18 -7.22 -23.61
C GLU A 305 11.62 -7.63 -23.37
N ASP A 306 12.00 -8.79 -23.90
CA ASP A 306 13.39 -9.31 -23.96
C ASP A 306 14.17 -9.26 -22.62
N LEU A 307 13.68 -9.98 -21.63
CA LEU A 307 14.25 -10.02 -20.28
C LEU A 307 15.10 -11.28 -20.09
N SER A 308 16.34 -11.11 -19.59
CA SER A 308 17.25 -12.24 -19.30
C SER A 308 17.93 -12.04 -17.95
N PHE A 309 18.04 -13.14 -17.15
CA PHE A 309 18.77 -13.16 -15.88
C PHE A 309 19.01 -14.57 -15.41
N ASP A 310 19.97 -14.74 -14.50
CA ASP A 310 20.26 -15.97 -13.78
C ASP A 310 20.09 -15.75 -12.28
N LEU A 311 19.60 -16.79 -11.58
CA LEU A 311 19.46 -16.84 -10.13
C LEU A 311 20.14 -18.09 -9.59
N ALA A 312 21.08 -17.94 -8.66
CA ALA A 312 21.73 -19.04 -8.00
C ALA A 312 20.88 -19.61 -6.84
N LEU A 313 21.19 -20.83 -6.43
CA LEU A 313 20.55 -21.44 -5.26
C LEU A 313 20.90 -20.63 -4.00
N GLY A 314 19.89 -20.30 -3.19
CA GLY A 314 20.05 -19.46 -2.00
C GLY A 314 20.25 -17.96 -2.31
N GLU A 315 20.24 -17.55 -3.58
CA GLU A 315 20.31 -16.14 -3.98
C GLU A 315 18.92 -15.49 -3.97
N SER A 316 18.88 -14.19 -3.73
CA SER A 316 17.65 -13.38 -3.82
C SER A 316 17.81 -12.27 -4.86
N LEU A 317 16.84 -12.20 -5.78
CA LEU A 317 16.71 -11.15 -6.79
C LEU A 317 15.55 -10.21 -6.43
N GLY A 318 15.84 -8.94 -6.21
CA GLY A 318 14.83 -7.90 -6.09
C GLY A 318 14.36 -7.43 -7.47
N VAL A 319 13.05 -7.34 -7.67
CA VAL A 319 12.46 -6.76 -8.89
C VAL A 319 11.67 -5.53 -8.51
N VAL A 320 12.13 -4.37 -8.98
CA VAL A 320 11.57 -3.06 -8.63
C VAL A 320 11.14 -2.28 -9.89
N GLY A 321 10.28 -1.29 -9.71
CA GLY A 321 9.80 -0.42 -10.79
C GLY A 321 8.38 0.09 -10.54
N GLU A 322 7.92 1.01 -11.38
CA GLU A 322 6.58 1.61 -11.29
C GLU A 322 5.45 0.57 -11.41
N SER A 323 4.25 0.95 -10.96
CA SER A 323 3.04 0.16 -11.19
C SER A 323 2.80 0.01 -12.69
N GLY A 324 2.53 -1.23 -13.14
CA GLY A 324 2.38 -1.52 -14.57
C GLY A 324 3.68 -1.74 -15.34
N ALA A 325 4.86 -1.73 -14.70
CA ALA A 325 6.15 -1.99 -15.35
C ALA A 325 6.34 -3.45 -15.81
N GLY A 326 5.43 -4.37 -15.42
CA GLY A 326 5.49 -5.79 -15.81
C GLY A 326 5.89 -6.75 -14.68
N LYS A 327 6.09 -6.27 -13.45
CA LYS A 327 6.58 -7.07 -12.30
C LYS A 327 5.72 -8.33 -12.03
N SER A 328 4.42 -8.15 -11.83
CA SER A 328 3.51 -9.30 -11.59
C SER A 328 3.35 -10.18 -12.82
N SER A 329 3.46 -9.62 -14.03
CA SER A 329 3.49 -10.42 -15.27
C SER A 329 4.74 -11.30 -15.33
N LEU A 330 5.90 -10.81 -14.84
CA LEU A 330 7.12 -11.61 -14.69
C LEU A 330 6.87 -12.78 -13.73
N ALA A 331 6.32 -12.51 -12.54
CA ALA A 331 6.00 -13.56 -11.56
C ALA A 331 5.11 -14.65 -12.15
N LEU A 332 4.03 -14.27 -12.83
CA LEU A 332 3.10 -15.22 -13.45
C LEU A 332 3.71 -16.01 -14.60
N ALA A 333 4.58 -15.38 -15.40
CA ALA A 333 5.28 -16.06 -16.51
C ALA A 333 6.28 -17.10 -15.98
N LEU A 334 7.04 -16.77 -14.94
CA LEU A 334 8.02 -17.67 -14.32
C LEU A 334 7.37 -18.94 -13.76
N VAL A 335 6.16 -18.86 -13.21
CA VAL A 335 5.40 -20.03 -12.72
C VAL A 335 4.52 -20.67 -13.79
N GLN A 336 4.64 -20.23 -15.06
CA GLN A 336 3.87 -20.76 -16.19
C GLN A 336 2.35 -20.66 -15.98
N LEU A 337 1.86 -19.56 -15.39
CA LEU A 337 0.43 -19.25 -15.26
C LEU A 337 -0.06 -18.40 -16.43
N ILE A 338 0.82 -17.74 -17.15
CA ILE A 338 0.55 -17.01 -18.40
C ILE A 338 1.53 -17.45 -19.49
N GLN A 339 1.11 -17.31 -20.74
CA GLN A 339 1.97 -17.62 -21.88
C GLN A 339 3.11 -16.59 -22.02
N SER A 340 4.31 -17.09 -22.28
CA SER A 340 5.51 -16.29 -22.54
C SER A 340 6.29 -16.85 -23.71
N LYS A 341 7.12 -16.00 -24.33
CA LYS A 341 8.15 -16.40 -25.29
C LYS A 341 9.51 -16.34 -24.62
N GLY A 342 10.51 -17.03 -25.17
CA GLY A 342 11.83 -17.15 -24.59
C GLY A 342 12.02 -18.48 -23.86
N GLN A 343 13.06 -18.60 -23.07
CA GLN A 343 13.42 -19.84 -22.38
C GLN A 343 13.44 -19.61 -20.87
N ILE A 344 12.84 -20.54 -20.11
CA ILE A 344 12.84 -20.56 -18.64
C ILE A 344 13.34 -21.93 -18.20
N VAL A 345 14.60 -21.99 -17.78
CA VAL A 345 15.24 -23.22 -17.29
C VAL A 345 15.24 -23.20 -15.76
N PHE A 346 14.54 -24.14 -15.15
CA PHE A 346 14.51 -24.33 -13.70
C PHE A 346 15.08 -25.70 -13.34
N LEU A 347 16.10 -25.73 -12.47
CA LEU A 347 16.85 -26.96 -12.10
C LEU A 347 17.30 -27.75 -13.34
N GLY A 348 17.75 -27.06 -14.40
CA GLY A 348 18.25 -27.69 -15.63
C GLY A 348 17.16 -28.14 -16.62
N GLN A 349 15.87 -27.91 -16.33
CA GLN A 349 14.75 -28.30 -17.21
C GLN A 349 14.06 -27.04 -17.79
N ASP A 350 13.88 -27.01 -19.10
CA ASP A 350 13.13 -25.93 -19.77
C ASP A 350 11.64 -26.08 -19.54
N LEU A 351 11.07 -25.19 -18.73
CA LEU A 351 9.65 -25.23 -18.34
C LEU A 351 8.69 -25.11 -19.54
N ASN A 352 9.12 -24.41 -20.61
CA ASN A 352 8.30 -24.21 -21.80
C ASN A 352 8.13 -25.49 -22.64
N GLN A 353 9.03 -26.47 -22.45
CA GLN A 353 9.01 -27.73 -23.20
C GLN A 353 8.39 -28.89 -22.40
N LEU A 354 8.04 -28.67 -21.12
CA LEU A 354 7.48 -29.71 -20.28
C LEU A 354 6.04 -30.05 -20.62
N GLN A 355 5.73 -31.35 -20.54
CA GLN A 355 4.34 -31.79 -20.58
C GLN A 355 3.57 -31.25 -19.35
N PRO A 356 2.27 -30.92 -19.48
CA PRO A 356 1.49 -30.36 -18.38
C PRO A 356 1.49 -31.17 -17.08
N LYS A 357 1.56 -32.48 -17.16
CA LYS A 357 1.65 -33.38 -15.99
C LYS A 357 2.98 -33.22 -15.25
N VAL A 358 4.10 -33.14 -15.97
CA VAL A 358 5.43 -32.94 -15.39
C VAL A 358 5.55 -31.53 -14.78
N LEU A 359 5.10 -30.51 -15.52
CA LEU A 359 5.07 -29.13 -15.02
C LEU A 359 4.25 -29.01 -13.73
N ARG A 360 3.11 -29.70 -13.63
CA ARG A 360 2.29 -29.73 -12.41
C ARG A 360 3.05 -30.29 -11.20
N LEU A 361 3.85 -31.32 -11.37
CA LEU A 361 4.69 -31.87 -10.30
C LEU A 361 5.81 -30.89 -9.93
N MET A 362 6.50 -30.32 -10.92
CA MET A 362 7.58 -29.37 -10.69
C MET A 362 7.12 -28.08 -10.00
N ARG A 363 5.86 -27.69 -10.13
CA ARG A 363 5.32 -26.51 -9.42
C ARG A 363 5.41 -26.61 -7.90
N SER A 364 5.63 -27.81 -7.33
CA SER A 364 5.95 -27.93 -5.91
C SER A 364 7.31 -27.34 -5.56
N ASP A 365 8.25 -27.32 -6.51
CA ASP A 365 9.63 -26.86 -6.27
C ASP A 365 9.78 -25.35 -6.47
N PHE A 366 8.82 -24.68 -7.11
CA PHE A 366 8.72 -23.23 -7.18
C PHE A 366 7.30 -22.76 -6.85
N GLN A 367 7.19 -21.80 -5.94
CA GLN A 367 5.90 -21.33 -5.43
C GLN A 367 5.78 -19.82 -5.58
N LEU A 368 4.55 -19.34 -5.76
CA LEU A 368 4.20 -17.92 -5.84
C LEU A 368 3.34 -17.53 -4.65
N VAL A 369 3.77 -16.49 -3.94
CA VAL A 369 2.97 -15.78 -2.92
C VAL A 369 2.45 -14.50 -3.57
N PHE A 370 1.13 -14.38 -3.69
CA PHE A 370 0.46 -13.25 -4.34
C PHE A 370 0.43 -12.00 -3.46
N GLN A 371 0.33 -10.85 -4.11
CA GLN A 371 0.25 -9.52 -3.49
C GLN A 371 -0.92 -9.38 -2.50
N ASP A 372 -2.10 -9.92 -2.85
CA ASP A 372 -3.30 -9.86 -2.01
C ASP A 372 -3.52 -11.16 -1.23
N PRO A 373 -3.20 -11.18 0.08
CA PRO A 373 -3.45 -12.36 0.90
C PRO A 373 -4.95 -12.60 1.14
N PHE A 374 -5.82 -11.58 1.02
CA PHE A 374 -7.27 -11.75 1.15
C PHE A 374 -7.85 -12.53 -0.03
N GLY A 375 -7.49 -12.14 -1.25
CA GLY A 375 -7.95 -12.82 -2.46
C GLY A 375 -7.30 -14.18 -2.69
N SER A 376 -6.11 -14.42 -2.11
CA SER A 376 -5.35 -15.66 -2.32
C SER A 376 -5.72 -16.81 -1.37
N LEU A 377 -6.34 -16.53 -0.22
CA LEU A 377 -6.77 -17.54 0.76
C LEU A 377 -8.28 -17.78 0.65
N ASN A 378 -8.69 -19.05 0.54
CA ASN A 378 -10.11 -19.39 0.49
C ASN A 378 -10.79 -19.10 1.84
N PRO A 379 -11.74 -18.13 1.93
CA PRO A 379 -12.35 -17.72 3.19
C PRO A 379 -13.23 -18.79 3.85
N ARG A 380 -13.56 -19.86 3.12
CA ARG A 380 -14.38 -20.98 3.60
C ARG A 380 -13.55 -22.14 4.15
N MET A 381 -12.24 -22.06 4.07
CA MET A 381 -11.32 -23.09 4.56
C MET A 381 -10.61 -22.61 5.82
N THR A 382 -10.33 -23.54 6.73
CA THR A 382 -9.46 -23.23 7.87
C THR A 382 -8.00 -23.08 7.42
N VAL A 383 -7.18 -22.41 8.22
CA VAL A 383 -5.73 -22.26 7.98
C VAL A 383 -5.06 -23.62 7.73
N GLY A 384 -5.38 -24.62 8.55
CA GLY A 384 -4.85 -25.98 8.38
C GLY A 384 -5.23 -26.59 7.03
N GLN A 385 -6.47 -26.40 6.58
CA GLN A 385 -6.92 -26.89 5.28
C GLN A 385 -6.23 -26.17 4.12
N ILE A 386 -6.03 -24.85 4.23
CA ILE A 386 -5.32 -24.05 3.22
C ILE A 386 -3.87 -24.51 3.07
N ILE A 387 -3.16 -24.71 4.18
CA ILE A 387 -1.75 -25.16 4.16
C ILE A 387 -1.66 -26.59 3.62
N ALA A 388 -2.61 -27.45 3.99
CA ALA A 388 -2.63 -28.86 3.57
C ALA A 388 -2.95 -29.06 2.07
N GLU A 389 -3.50 -28.05 1.37
CA GLU A 389 -3.98 -28.18 -0.01
C GLU A 389 -2.89 -28.70 -0.97
N GLY A 390 -1.69 -28.09 -0.92
CA GLY A 390 -0.55 -28.51 -1.74
C GLY A 390 -0.03 -29.90 -1.37
N LEU A 391 -0.08 -30.27 -0.10
CA LEU A 391 0.39 -31.58 0.41
C LEU A 391 -0.50 -32.72 -0.05
N LYS A 392 -1.82 -32.51 -0.11
CA LYS A 392 -2.78 -33.49 -0.62
C LYS A 392 -2.52 -33.90 -2.07
N LEU A 393 -1.97 -33.00 -2.89
CA LEU A 393 -1.59 -33.29 -4.26
C LEU A 393 -0.38 -34.25 -4.38
N LYS A 394 0.46 -34.34 -3.33
CA LYS A 394 1.61 -35.27 -3.25
C LYS A 394 1.20 -36.66 -2.75
N ALA A 395 -0.09 -36.96 -2.57
CA ALA A 395 -0.61 -38.23 -2.05
C ALA A 395 0.02 -38.69 -0.71
N VAL A 396 0.30 -37.71 0.18
CA VAL A 396 0.89 -37.95 1.51
C VAL A 396 -0.20 -38.40 2.49
N ASN A 397 0.13 -39.25 3.46
CA ASN A 397 -0.78 -39.73 4.50
C ASN A 397 -1.29 -38.57 5.37
N GLU A 398 -2.56 -38.58 5.78
CA GLU A 398 -3.18 -37.52 6.58
C GLU A 398 -2.43 -37.21 7.89
N LYS A 399 -1.86 -38.22 8.56
CA LYS A 399 -1.07 -38.02 9.78
C LYS A 399 0.20 -37.19 9.49
N VAL A 400 0.84 -37.45 8.36
CA VAL A 400 2.04 -36.71 7.93
C VAL A 400 1.64 -35.28 7.51
N ILE A 401 0.52 -35.11 6.81
CA ILE A 401 -0.02 -33.80 6.46
C ILE A 401 -0.22 -32.95 7.71
N LYS A 402 -0.87 -33.51 8.76
CA LYS A 402 -1.10 -32.78 10.01
C LYS A 402 0.21 -32.34 10.66
N GLN A 403 1.19 -33.22 10.77
CA GLN A 403 2.51 -32.90 11.33
C GLN A 403 3.24 -31.83 10.51
N GLN A 404 3.14 -31.86 9.18
CA GLN A 404 3.73 -30.84 8.32
C GLN A 404 3.05 -29.49 8.47
N VAL A 405 1.71 -29.46 8.59
CA VAL A 405 0.95 -28.22 8.85
C VAL A 405 1.41 -27.58 10.17
N GLU A 406 1.50 -28.35 11.25
CA GLU A 406 1.96 -27.88 12.56
C GLU A 406 3.40 -27.34 12.47
N SER A 407 4.31 -28.11 11.86
CA SER A 407 5.71 -27.71 11.66
C SER A 407 5.85 -26.40 10.88
N VAL A 408 5.09 -26.23 9.80
CA VAL A 408 5.18 -25.05 8.95
C VAL A 408 4.58 -23.81 9.65
N LEU A 409 3.52 -23.97 10.45
CA LEU A 409 2.99 -22.87 11.27
C LEU A 409 4.05 -22.34 12.23
N VAL A 410 4.76 -23.22 12.91
CA VAL A 410 5.89 -22.83 13.78
C VAL A 410 6.99 -22.13 12.99
N LYS A 411 7.35 -22.62 11.79
CA LYS A 411 8.37 -22.00 10.92
C LYS A 411 8.01 -20.56 10.53
N VAL A 412 6.71 -20.24 10.37
CA VAL A 412 6.26 -18.88 10.08
C VAL A 412 5.88 -18.08 11.33
N GLU A 413 6.33 -18.54 12.51
CA GLU A 413 6.07 -17.90 13.81
C GLU A 413 4.57 -17.71 14.11
N LEU A 414 3.76 -18.72 13.79
CA LEU A 414 2.36 -18.84 14.19
C LEU A 414 2.20 -20.03 15.13
N ALA A 415 1.35 -19.88 16.16
CA ALA A 415 1.05 -20.98 17.05
C ALA A 415 0.23 -22.08 16.34
N GLU A 416 0.38 -23.31 16.78
CA GLU A 416 -0.27 -24.49 16.15
C GLU A 416 -1.80 -24.41 16.15
N ASP A 417 -2.39 -23.74 17.17
CA ASP A 417 -3.86 -23.54 17.27
C ASP A 417 -4.45 -22.73 16.13
N PHE A 418 -3.62 -21.94 15.41
CA PHE A 418 -4.05 -21.21 14.23
C PHE A 418 -4.59 -22.12 13.11
N GLN A 419 -4.23 -23.40 13.08
CA GLN A 419 -4.75 -24.35 12.09
C GLN A 419 -6.29 -24.44 12.08
N HIS A 420 -6.94 -24.11 13.20
CA HIS A 420 -8.40 -24.18 13.37
C HIS A 420 -9.12 -22.87 13.02
N ARG A 421 -8.39 -21.77 12.85
CA ARG A 421 -8.95 -20.45 12.53
C ARG A 421 -9.26 -20.30 11.05
N TYR A 422 -10.17 -19.39 10.75
CA TYR A 422 -10.48 -18.97 9.40
C TYR A 422 -9.72 -17.69 9.02
N PRO A 423 -9.51 -17.41 7.71
CA PRO A 423 -8.81 -16.20 7.27
C PRO A 423 -9.38 -14.88 7.80
N HIS A 424 -10.70 -14.78 7.99
CA HIS A 424 -11.34 -13.57 8.49
C HIS A 424 -11.07 -13.29 9.98
N GLU A 425 -10.59 -14.29 10.75
CA GLU A 425 -10.22 -14.15 12.16
C GLU A 425 -8.76 -13.69 12.34
N LEU A 426 -8.00 -13.51 11.24
CA LEU A 426 -6.58 -13.20 11.25
C LEU A 426 -6.32 -11.72 10.91
N SER A 427 -5.26 -11.15 11.50
CA SER A 427 -4.72 -9.86 11.07
C SER A 427 -4.07 -9.96 9.66
N GLY A 428 -3.80 -8.81 9.01
CA GLY A 428 -3.13 -8.77 7.72
C GLY A 428 -1.78 -9.50 7.72
N GLY A 429 -0.93 -9.25 8.71
CA GLY A 429 0.37 -9.93 8.86
C GLY A 429 0.24 -11.43 9.13
N GLN A 430 -0.76 -11.86 9.91
CA GLN A 430 -1.02 -13.28 10.13
C GLN A 430 -1.49 -13.98 8.84
N ARG A 431 -2.36 -13.35 8.04
CA ARG A 431 -2.76 -13.88 6.72
C ARG A 431 -1.57 -14.03 5.79
N GLN A 432 -0.67 -13.03 5.77
CA GLN A 432 0.54 -13.10 4.96
C GLN A 432 1.44 -14.26 5.38
N ARG A 433 1.60 -14.50 6.69
CA ARG A 433 2.33 -15.66 7.22
C ARG A 433 1.64 -16.98 6.84
N VAL A 434 0.31 -17.06 6.81
CA VAL A 434 -0.43 -18.23 6.34
C VAL A 434 -0.22 -18.45 4.84
N ALA A 435 -0.22 -17.40 4.01
CA ALA A 435 0.08 -17.52 2.58
C ALA A 435 1.52 -18.03 2.35
N LEU A 436 2.48 -17.54 3.15
CA LEU A 436 3.85 -18.03 3.14
C LEU A 436 3.93 -19.50 3.61
N ALA A 437 3.22 -19.87 4.69
CA ALA A 437 3.15 -21.24 5.19
C ALA A 437 2.60 -22.22 4.14
N ARG A 438 1.54 -21.83 3.42
CA ARG A 438 0.98 -22.62 2.29
C ARG A 438 2.05 -22.92 1.23
N ALA A 439 2.84 -21.90 0.86
CA ALA A 439 3.91 -22.05 -0.12
C ALA A 439 5.06 -22.94 0.41
N LEU A 440 5.45 -22.77 1.67
CA LEU A 440 6.54 -23.53 2.31
C LEU A 440 6.19 -24.99 2.58
N ALA A 441 4.89 -25.31 2.74
CA ALA A 441 4.45 -26.67 3.07
C ALA A 441 4.92 -27.73 2.07
N VAL A 442 5.04 -27.36 0.80
CA VAL A 442 5.53 -28.26 -0.26
C VAL A 442 7.05 -28.31 -0.42
N GLN A 443 7.80 -27.57 0.44
CA GLN A 443 9.27 -27.51 0.47
C GLN A 443 9.88 -27.06 -0.88
N PRO A 444 9.56 -25.85 -1.35
CA PRO A 444 10.05 -25.34 -2.63
C PRO A 444 11.55 -25.02 -2.58
N LYS A 445 12.19 -24.90 -3.74
CA LYS A 445 13.56 -24.39 -3.93
C LYS A 445 13.56 -22.89 -4.27
N LEU A 446 12.47 -22.41 -4.86
CA LEU A 446 12.29 -21.03 -5.27
C LEU A 446 10.96 -20.50 -4.76
N LEU A 447 10.99 -19.34 -4.09
CA LEU A 447 9.80 -18.57 -3.77
C LEU A 447 9.80 -17.28 -4.57
N ILE A 448 8.70 -17.03 -5.29
CA ILE A 448 8.41 -15.77 -5.94
C ILE A 448 7.43 -15.05 -5.03
N LEU A 449 7.81 -13.87 -4.54
CA LEU A 449 7.07 -13.09 -3.57
C LEU A 449 6.63 -11.79 -4.24
N ASP A 450 5.35 -11.70 -4.62
CA ASP A 450 4.82 -10.52 -5.30
C ASP A 450 4.25 -9.55 -4.25
N GLU A 451 5.00 -8.50 -3.94
CA GLU A 451 4.69 -7.46 -2.95
C GLU A 451 4.22 -8.00 -1.58
N PRO A 452 4.93 -8.94 -0.96
CA PRO A 452 4.45 -9.65 0.24
C PRO A 452 4.35 -8.75 1.49
N THR A 453 4.81 -7.51 1.43
CA THR A 453 4.87 -6.59 2.57
C THR A 453 4.11 -5.28 2.35
N SER A 454 3.47 -5.09 1.19
CA SER A 454 2.86 -3.80 0.79
C SER A 454 1.67 -3.36 1.68
N ALA A 455 0.93 -4.31 2.26
CA ALA A 455 -0.22 -4.06 3.12
C ALA A 455 0.12 -4.12 4.62
N LEU A 456 1.40 -4.20 4.99
CA LEU A 456 1.87 -4.36 6.36
C LEU A 456 2.43 -3.05 6.92
N ASP A 457 2.20 -2.80 8.21
CA ASP A 457 2.89 -1.74 8.93
C ASP A 457 4.39 -2.04 9.10
N ARG A 458 5.19 -1.01 9.41
CA ARG A 458 6.67 -1.09 9.47
C ARG A 458 7.18 -2.16 10.44
N THR A 459 6.56 -2.33 11.60
CA THR A 459 6.97 -3.33 12.59
C THR A 459 6.73 -4.75 12.05
N THR A 460 5.56 -4.99 11.46
CA THR A 460 5.23 -6.28 10.83
C THR A 460 6.09 -6.53 9.59
N GLN A 461 6.43 -5.49 8.79
CA GLN A 461 7.38 -5.60 7.68
C GLN A 461 8.76 -6.08 8.17
N LYS A 462 9.33 -5.45 9.22
CA LYS A 462 10.61 -5.87 9.82
C LYS A 462 10.59 -7.32 10.27
N ALA A 463 9.53 -7.73 10.97
CA ALA A 463 9.36 -9.12 11.41
C ALA A 463 9.30 -10.09 10.21
N MET A 464 8.59 -9.73 9.14
CA MET A 464 8.50 -10.53 7.93
C MET A 464 9.86 -10.67 7.21
N ILE A 465 10.63 -9.58 7.08
CA ILE A 465 11.95 -9.61 6.45
C ILE A 465 12.95 -10.45 7.27
N LYS A 466 12.91 -10.33 8.60
CA LYS A 466 13.69 -11.17 9.49
C LYS A 466 13.34 -12.65 9.30
N LEU A 467 12.05 -12.98 9.24
CA LEU A 467 11.57 -14.34 8.98
C LEU A 467 12.05 -14.88 7.62
N LEU A 468 11.93 -14.08 6.54
CA LEU A 468 12.37 -14.48 5.21
C LEU A 468 13.88 -14.75 5.15
N ARG A 469 14.72 -13.92 5.81
CA ARG A 469 16.17 -14.18 5.93
C ARG A 469 16.46 -15.49 6.68
N GLN A 470 15.81 -15.70 7.80
CA GLN A 470 15.96 -16.93 8.57
C GLN A 470 15.58 -18.17 7.74
N LEU A 471 14.45 -18.11 7.02
CA LEU A 471 14.02 -19.18 6.13
C LEU A 471 15.00 -19.40 4.95
N GLN A 472 15.58 -18.34 4.41
CA GLN A 472 16.60 -18.43 3.37
C GLN A 472 17.82 -19.22 3.83
N GLN A 473 18.29 -18.97 5.05
CA GLN A 473 19.42 -19.68 5.64
C GLN A 473 19.09 -21.12 5.97
N THR A 474 17.98 -21.37 6.69
CA THR A 474 17.67 -22.70 7.22
C THR A 474 17.17 -23.66 6.14
N GLU A 475 16.44 -23.17 5.13
CA GLU A 475 15.83 -23.98 4.08
C GLU A 475 16.55 -23.84 2.73
N GLN A 476 17.62 -23.04 2.65
CA GLN A 476 18.37 -22.72 1.41
C GLN A 476 17.47 -22.25 0.26
N LEU A 477 16.50 -21.41 0.57
CA LEU A 477 15.52 -20.90 -0.38
C LEU A 477 16.14 -19.82 -1.29
N SER A 478 15.82 -19.87 -2.57
CA SER A 478 16.06 -18.76 -3.49
C SER A 478 14.83 -17.89 -3.58
N TYR A 479 15.01 -16.56 -3.72
CA TYR A 479 13.90 -15.63 -3.80
C TYR A 479 13.91 -14.81 -5.08
N ILE A 480 12.72 -14.61 -5.66
CA ILE A 480 12.43 -13.45 -6.51
C ILE A 480 11.48 -12.58 -5.71
N PHE A 481 11.96 -11.43 -5.25
CA PHE A 481 11.24 -10.53 -4.37
C PHE A 481 10.82 -9.28 -5.12
N ILE A 482 9.54 -9.18 -5.43
CA ILE A 482 8.95 -8.03 -6.09
C ILE A 482 8.50 -7.03 -5.02
N SER A 483 8.96 -5.79 -5.10
CA SER A 483 8.57 -4.74 -4.17
C SER A 483 8.72 -3.36 -4.80
N HIS A 484 7.97 -2.40 -4.28
CA HIS A 484 8.18 -0.98 -4.53
C HIS A 484 9.02 -0.32 -3.42
N ASP A 485 9.25 -0.99 -2.27
CA ASP A 485 10.08 -0.49 -1.17
C ASP A 485 11.54 -0.91 -1.34
N LEU A 486 12.37 0.04 -1.79
CA LEU A 486 13.80 -0.18 -2.02
C LEU A 486 14.59 -0.47 -0.74
N ASN A 487 14.14 0.00 0.44
CA ASN A 487 14.81 -0.29 1.71
C ASN A 487 14.70 -1.78 2.06
N ILE A 488 13.53 -2.37 1.81
CA ILE A 488 13.31 -3.81 1.98
C ILE A 488 14.15 -4.60 0.99
N VAL A 489 14.16 -4.19 -0.28
CA VAL A 489 14.96 -4.84 -1.33
C VAL A 489 16.45 -4.79 -0.99
N LYS A 490 16.95 -3.65 -0.52
CA LYS A 490 18.34 -3.47 -0.05
C LYS A 490 18.68 -4.43 1.09
N ALA A 491 17.74 -4.70 1.97
CA ALA A 491 17.96 -5.55 3.16
C ALA A 491 17.83 -7.05 2.90
N LEU A 492 17.21 -7.48 1.79
CA LEU A 492 16.90 -8.89 1.53
C LEU A 492 17.56 -9.43 0.24
N CYS A 493 17.80 -8.58 -0.76
CA CYS A 493 18.15 -9.03 -2.10
C CYS A 493 19.64 -8.84 -2.42
N HIS A 494 20.27 -9.85 -3.02
CA HIS A 494 21.67 -9.81 -3.46
C HIS A 494 21.84 -9.00 -4.74
N LYS A 495 20.89 -9.14 -5.66
CA LYS A 495 20.84 -8.40 -6.93
C LYS A 495 19.51 -7.68 -7.07
N VAL A 496 19.50 -6.60 -7.84
CA VAL A 496 18.29 -5.84 -8.14
C VAL A 496 18.15 -5.66 -9.63
N MET A 497 16.92 -5.90 -10.11
CA MET A 497 16.47 -5.64 -11.47
C MET A 497 15.45 -4.50 -11.44
N VAL A 498 15.72 -3.43 -12.16
CA VAL A 498 14.84 -2.28 -12.30
C VAL A 498 14.06 -2.39 -13.60
N LEU A 499 12.74 -2.47 -13.51
CA LEU A 499 11.83 -2.54 -14.64
C LEU A 499 11.17 -1.18 -14.91
N ARG A 500 11.12 -0.78 -16.18
CA ARG A 500 10.36 0.38 -16.64
C ARG A 500 9.81 0.14 -18.05
N HIS A 501 8.52 0.41 -18.26
CA HIS A 501 7.89 0.25 -19.58
C HIS A 501 8.18 -1.10 -20.24
N ALA A 502 7.95 -2.19 -19.50
CA ALA A 502 8.17 -3.57 -19.94
C ALA A 502 9.63 -3.98 -20.20
N LYS A 503 10.62 -3.13 -19.92
CA LYS A 503 12.05 -3.39 -20.15
C LYS A 503 12.86 -3.35 -18.87
N VAL A 504 13.96 -4.11 -18.86
CA VAL A 504 15.00 -3.97 -17.83
C VAL A 504 15.82 -2.72 -18.15
N VAL A 505 15.81 -1.74 -17.26
CA VAL A 505 16.60 -0.51 -17.42
C VAL A 505 17.91 -0.57 -16.66
N GLU A 506 17.99 -1.41 -15.61
CA GLU A 506 19.21 -1.64 -14.85
C GLU A 506 19.15 -3.00 -14.14
N TYR A 507 20.28 -3.74 -14.11
CA TYR A 507 20.41 -5.03 -13.42
C TYR A 507 21.82 -5.16 -12.89
N GLN A 508 21.98 -5.19 -11.54
CA GLN A 508 23.29 -5.30 -10.90
C GLN A 508 23.17 -5.75 -9.43
N GLU A 509 24.33 -5.97 -8.80
CA GLU A 509 24.43 -6.23 -7.37
C GLU A 509 23.82 -5.09 -6.56
N THR A 510 23.13 -5.42 -5.46
CA THR A 510 22.38 -4.45 -4.66
C THR A 510 23.26 -3.29 -4.17
N GLU A 511 24.45 -3.56 -3.62
CA GLU A 511 25.34 -2.51 -3.14
C GLU A 511 25.77 -1.53 -4.24
N LEU A 512 26.02 -2.05 -5.44
CA LEU A 512 26.39 -1.22 -6.59
C LEU A 512 25.21 -0.37 -7.08
N LEU A 513 24.01 -0.94 -7.12
CA LEU A 513 22.83 -0.20 -7.54
C LEU A 513 22.55 0.99 -6.63
N PHE A 514 22.69 0.82 -5.32
CA PHE A 514 22.45 1.91 -4.36
C PHE A 514 23.60 2.92 -4.28
N SER A 515 24.86 2.50 -4.49
CA SER A 515 26.03 3.40 -4.41
C SER A 515 26.33 4.11 -5.73
N LYS A 516 26.11 3.43 -6.87
CA LYS A 516 26.45 3.93 -8.21
C LYS A 516 25.36 3.58 -9.25
N PRO A 517 24.13 4.09 -9.09
CA PRO A 517 23.05 3.86 -10.04
C PRO A 517 23.42 4.42 -11.42
N GLN A 518 23.27 3.60 -12.46
CA GLN A 518 23.70 3.94 -13.83
C GLN A 518 22.66 4.80 -14.55
N THR A 519 21.35 4.50 -14.34
CA THR A 519 20.29 5.20 -15.05
C THR A 519 19.71 6.36 -14.24
N GLU A 520 19.21 7.39 -14.92
CA GLU A 520 18.52 8.51 -14.27
C GLU A 520 17.26 8.04 -13.55
N TYR A 521 16.55 7.08 -14.13
CA TYR A 521 15.35 6.52 -13.52
C TYR A 521 15.67 5.81 -12.18
N THR A 522 16.73 5.00 -12.11
CA THR A 522 17.16 4.35 -10.87
C THR A 522 17.56 5.39 -9.81
N ARG A 523 18.27 6.47 -10.22
CA ARG A 523 18.61 7.58 -9.30
C ARG A 523 17.36 8.23 -8.72
N GLN A 524 16.33 8.47 -9.54
CA GLN A 524 15.05 9.03 -9.09
C GLN A 524 14.34 8.09 -8.13
N LEU A 525 14.28 6.79 -8.42
CA LEU A 525 13.68 5.78 -7.54
C LEU A 525 14.37 5.73 -6.17
N ILE A 526 15.72 5.71 -6.15
CA ILE A 526 16.50 5.68 -4.91
C ILE A 526 16.26 6.96 -4.11
N LYS A 527 16.33 8.14 -4.75
CA LYS A 527 16.09 9.42 -4.09
C LYS A 527 14.67 9.55 -3.53
N ALA A 528 13.70 8.91 -4.17
CA ALA A 528 12.32 8.88 -3.73
C ALA A 528 12.10 7.97 -2.51
N SER A 529 12.93 6.92 -2.35
CA SER A 529 12.79 5.91 -1.29
C SER A 529 13.64 6.20 -0.03
N LEU A 530 14.68 7.02 -0.17
CA LEU A 530 15.56 7.49 0.91
C LEU A 530 15.15 8.90 1.35
#